data_887768a73fe9e63fa3d9fa61be0f2601
#
_entry.id   887768a73fe9e63fa3d9fa61be0f2601
#
_cell.length_a   1.000
_cell.length_b   1.000
_cell.length_c   1.000
_cell.angle_alpha   90.00
_cell.angle_beta   90.00
_cell.angle_gamma   90.00
#
_symmetry.space_group_name_H-M   'P 1'
#
loop_
_entity.id
_entity.type
_entity.pdbx_description
1 polymer ?
#
loop_
_entity_poly.entity_id
_entity_poly.type
_entity_poly.pdbx_seq_one_letter_code
_entity_poly.pdbx_strand_id
1 'polypeptide(L)'
;MRSGGIDRIPPTLKTTLSDENSFRFDKGTTMMTKPSGLRLAAAMMLAIGLAGCGGGGDSPGAGAVASKQEMTVASTAKAASAPSTVGKLQRYQIDPAKVFVAGISSGGFAAVQMHVAHSSTFKGAAVYAGGVYWCAGVGGALSALANCGGLTLSTNQASYNSMLMESEAYLDTQSSLRTIDPVANLRGQPVYLWSGTQDEVVNPLEMADLNSEYQHYGARVHFDNAFPAEHGWESPDGELACGTLGSPYMVRCSANGAVYDSVKTWLTMFLGPLKPRNNGKLSGTLASFDQTEFGASPNLSMSSTGSVFVPRSCAQGDKCGLVLALHGCLQEASLIGNRWVTEAGINEWADTNKLVVVYPDTIASSAPGPTNPNACFDWWGYSNQYDPNYALKSGLQMSVLYAMVQRVTGRP
;
A
#
# COMPACT_ATOMS: atom_id res chain seq x y z
N MET A 1 -18.27 -1.88 73.69
CA MET A 1 -17.10 -1.40 74.47
C MET A 1 -16.06 -0.86 73.42
N ARG A 2 -15.69 0.40 73.62
CA ARG A 2 -14.52 1.17 73.12
C ARG A 2 -14.33 1.21 71.60
N SER A 3 -14.59 2.34 70.95
CA SER A 3 -13.95 3.67 70.89
C SER A 3 -12.69 3.63 70.06
N GLY A 4 -12.62 4.28 68.95
CA GLY A 4 -12.17 5.64 68.76
C GLY A 4 -11.01 5.67 67.80
N GLY A 5 -10.97 6.69 66.97
CA GLY A 5 -9.74 7.16 66.33
C GLY A 5 -9.94 7.80 64.96
N ILE A 6 -10.32 9.07 64.98
CA ILE A 6 -10.18 10.01 63.87
C ILE A 6 -8.77 10.61 63.96
N ASP A 7 -8.00 10.66 62.89
CA ASP A 7 -6.90 11.65 62.71
C ASP A 7 -6.60 11.85 61.23
N ARG A 8 -6.98 13.03 60.73
CA ARG A 8 -6.19 14.22 60.35
C ARG A 8 -5.62 14.19 58.93
N ILE A 9 -6.23 15.02 58.11
CA ILE A 9 -5.74 15.59 56.86
C ILE A 9 -4.71 16.71 57.18
N PRO A 10 -3.57 16.80 56.48
CA PRO A 10 -2.76 18.03 56.42
C PRO A 10 -2.95 18.81 55.12
N PRO A 11 -2.52 20.09 55.07
CA PRO A 11 -3.17 21.11 54.26
C PRO A 11 -2.48 21.44 52.93
N THR A 12 -3.30 22.09 52.09
CA THR A 12 -3.02 22.84 50.85
C THR A 12 -1.70 23.62 50.80
N LEU A 13 -0.96 23.45 49.68
CA LEU A 13 0.06 24.39 49.21
C LEU A 13 -0.52 25.22 48.06
N LYS A 14 -0.54 26.54 48.27
CA LYS A 14 -0.81 27.58 47.28
C LYS A 14 0.38 27.71 46.36
N THR A 15 0.19 27.73 45.07
CA THR A 15 1.17 28.13 44.07
C THR A 15 0.94 29.57 43.63
N THR A 16 1.97 30.32 43.74
CA THR A 16 2.11 31.71 43.26
C THR A 16 2.40 31.70 41.76
N LEU A 17 1.70 32.56 41.03
CA LEU A 17 1.97 33.00 39.68
C LEU A 17 3.12 34.02 39.71
N SER A 18 4.09 33.90 38.83
CA SER A 18 4.97 35.01 38.39
C SER A 18 5.47 34.76 36.97
N ASP A 19 5.02 35.59 36.08
CA ASP A 19 5.70 36.55 35.19
C ASP A 19 6.40 36.04 33.96
N GLU A 20 5.80 36.40 32.84
CA GLU A 20 6.32 37.03 31.62
C GLU A 20 7.78 36.77 31.19
N ASN A 21 7.94 36.19 30.03
CA ASN A 21 9.06 36.52 29.15
C ASN A 21 8.59 36.69 27.70
N SER A 22 8.60 37.96 27.31
CA SER A 22 8.41 38.47 25.97
C SER A 22 9.53 38.00 25.03
N PHE A 23 9.25 37.30 23.97
CA PHE A 23 10.17 37.14 22.85
C PHE A 23 9.80 38.07 21.70
N ARG A 24 10.73 38.97 21.40
CA ARG A 24 10.69 39.91 20.26
C ARG A 24 10.75 39.17 18.94
N PHE A 25 9.81 39.56 18.04
CA PHE A 25 9.91 39.24 16.62
C PHE A 25 11.03 40.08 15.97
N ASP A 26 12.00 39.41 15.39
CA ASP A 26 12.94 40.04 14.47
C ASP A 26 12.43 39.85 13.03
N LYS A 27 12.35 40.96 12.31
CA LYS A 27 11.87 41.01 10.91
C LYS A 27 13.08 40.85 9.99
N GLY A 28 13.01 39.89 9.10
CA GLY A 28 13.76 39.97 7.87
C GLY A 28 14.48 38.70 7.42
N THR A 29 13.78 37.84 6.71
CA THR A 29 14.41 37.11 5.60
C THR A 29 13.29 36.68 4.64
N THR A 30 13.30 37.26 3.47
CA THR A 30 12.41 36.93 2.34
C THR A 30 12.81 35.57 1.81
N MET A 31 12.04 34.54 2.11
CA MET A 31 12.15 33.26 1.42
C MET A 31 11.47 33.36 0.07
N MET A 32 12.25 33.22 -0.99
CA MET A 32 11.73 32.96 -2.34
C MET A 32 11.03 31.59 -2.32
N THR A 33 9.71 31.60 -2.43
CA THR A 33 8.91 30.41 -2.66
C THR A 33 9.11 29.93 -4.09
N LYS A 34 9.69 28.75 -4.26
CA LYS A 34 9.63 27.99 -5.51
C LYS A 34 8.16 27.70 -5.83
N PRO A 35 7.73 27.78 -7.10
CA PRO A 35 6.37 27.37 -7.45
C PRO A 35 6.26 25.86 -7.27
N SER A 36 5.34 25.46 -6.40
CA SER A 36 4.98 24.10 -6.05
C SER A 36 4.58 23.27 -7.27
N GLY A 37 5.07 22.03 -7.31
CA GLY A 37 4.78 21.01 -8.30
C GLY A 37 3.34 20.45 -8.32
N LEU A 38 2.37 21.23 -7.83
CA LEU A 38 0.94 20.88 -7.71
C LEU A 38 0.27 20.46 -9.04
N ARG A 39 0.97 20.63 -10.18
CA ARG A 39 0.37 20.39 -11.51
C ARG A 39 0.50 18.94 -12.01
N LEU A 40 1.43 18.14 -11.50
CA LEU A 40 1.68 16.78 -12.02
C LEU A 40 0.84 15.71 -11.30
N ALA A 41 0.68 15.82 -10.00
CA ALA A 41 -0.16 14.88 -9.23
C ALA A 41 -1.64 14.97 -9.64
N ALA A 42 -2.14 16.19 -9.91
CA ALA A 42 -3.49 16.41 -10.43
C ALA A 42 -3.70 15.77 -11.82
N ALA A 43 -2.68 15.71 -12.66
CA ALA A 43 -2.79 15.10 -13.99
C ALA A 43 -2.86 13.57 -13.94
N MET A 44 -2.25 12.90 -12.95
CA MET A 44 -2.30 11.45 -12.80
C MET A 44 -3.68 10.92 -12.37
N MET A 45 -4.45 11.72 -11.63
CA MET A 45 -5.76 11.31 -11.12
C MET A 45 -6.94 11.90 -11.91
N LEU A 46 -6.76 13.00 -12.66
CA LEU A 46 -7.83 13.69 -13.40
C LEU A 46 -8.30 12.97 -14.68
N ALA A 47 -7.62 11.91 -15.12
CA ALA A 47 -8.04 11.07 -16.26
C ALA A 47 -9.32 10.26 -16.00
N ILE A 48 -9.92 10.34 -14.81
CA ILE A 48 -11.09 9.54 -14.42
C ILE A 48 -12.43 10.19 -14.79
N GLY A 49 -12.48 11.45 -15.25
CA GLY A 49 -13.73 12.17 -15.13
C GLY A 49 -14.27 13.00 -16.28
N LEU A 50 -13.94 12.80 -17.57
CA LEU A 50 -14.58 13.58 -18.63
C LEU A 50 -14.79 12.79 -19.95
N ALA A 51 -15.62 11.77 -19.90
CA ALA A 51 -16.24 11.21 -21.10
C ALA A 51 -17.76 11.22 -20.92
N GLY A 52 -18.35 12.40 -21.11
CA GLY A 52 -19.82 12.52 -21.09
C GLY A 52 -20.28 13.80 -21.80
N CYS A 53 -20.95 13.61 -22.97
CA CYS A 53 -21.80 14.53 -23.74
C CYS A 53 -21.07 15.63 -24.52
N GLY A 54 -20.90 15.53 -25.76
CA GLY A 54 -21.68 15.52 -26.93
C GLY A 54 -21.84 16.89 -27.57
N GLY A 55 -21.70 17.02 -28.87
CA GLY A 55 -22.30 18.12 -29.64
C GLY A 55 -21.30 18.87 -30.53
N GLY A 56 -21.41 18.61 -31.81
CA GLY A 56 -20.58 19.04 -32.88
C GLY A 56 -20.52 20.57 -33.16
N GLY A 57 -19.55 20.92 -33.95
CA GLY A 57 -19.38 22.26 -34.53
C GLY A 57 -18.08 22.35 -35.30
N ASP A 58 -18.18 22.22 -36.63
CA ASP A 58 -17.10 22.45 -37.59
C ASP A 58 -16.59 23.89 -37.59
N SER A 59 -15.30 24.09 -37.72
CA SER A 59 -14.64 24.84 -38.81
C SER A 59 -13.21 25.27 -38.51
N PRO A 60 -12.42 25.65 -39.54
CA PRO A 60 -11.05 25.17 -39.68
C PRO A 60 -9.96 26.26 -39.52
N GLY A 61 -8.73 25.78 -39.37
CA GLY A 61 -7.55 26.47 -39.88
C GLY A 61 -6.68 27.20 -38.87
N ALA A 62 -5.50 26.69 -38.69
CA ALA A 62 -4.23 27.38 -38.92
C ALA A 62 -3.09 26.58 -38.30
N GLY A 63 -2.10 26.25 -39.09
CA GLY A 63 -0.95 25.45 -38.71
C GLY A 63 0.03 26.21 -37.82
N ALA A 64 0.63 25.45 -36.92
CA ALA A 64 1.89 25.80 -36.31
C ALA A 64 2.75 24.52 -36.22
N VAL A 65 3.88 24.58 -36.94
CA VAL A 65 4.92 23.54 -37.00
C VAL A 65 5.65 23.56 -35.68
N ALA A 66 5.53 22.50 -34.88
CA ALA A 66 6.38 22.29 -33.73
C ALA A 66 7.33 21.13 -34.02
N SER A 67 8.61 21.44 -34.03
CA SER A 67 9.73 20.53 -34.25
C SER A 67 9.76 19.42 -33.21
N LYS A 68 9.71 18.16 -33.66
CA LYS A 68 10.04 16.98 -32.89
C LYS A 68 11.53 16.98 -32.56
N GLN A 69 11.86 17.08 -31.31
CA GLN A 69 13.15 16.71 -30.78
C GLN A 69 13.00 15.34 -30.12
N GLU A 70 13.34 14.30 -30.86
CA GLU A 70 13.50 12.95 -30.32
C GLU A 70 14.70 12.92 -29.39
N MET A 71 14.44 12.81 -28.10
CA MET A 71 15.46 12.42 -27.13
C MET A 71 15.46 10.89 -27.03
N THR A 72 16.34 10.27 -27.79
CA THR A 72 16.68 8.85 -27.67
C THR A 72 17.48 8.66 -26.39
N VAL A 73 16.83 8.23 -25.32
CA VAL A 73 17.50 7.67 -24.15
C VAL A 73 17.62 6.18 -24.39
N ALA A 74 18.81 5.72 -24.75
CA ALA A 74 19.11 4.31 -24.84
C ALA A 74 19.20 3.73 -23.42
N SER A 75 18.10 3.17 -22.94
CA SER A 75 18.06 2.34 -21.73
C SER A 75 18.53 0.93 -22.11
N THR A 76 19.73 0.56 -21.70
CA THR A 76 20.17 -0.84 -21.70
C THR A 76 19.54 -1.57 -20.51
N ALA A 77 18.23 -1.73 -20.52
CA ALA A 77 17.55 -2.62 -19.61
C ALA A 77 17.90 -4.07 -19.99
N LYS A 78 18.55 -4.78 -19.09
CA LYS A 78 18.77 -6.21 -19.17
C LYS A 78 17.40 -6.89 -19.09
N ALA A 79 16.79 -7.16 -20.23
CA ALA A 79 15.52 -7.84 -20.33
C ALA A 79 15.66 -9.24 -19.70
N ALA A 80 15.13 -9.40 -18.49
CA ALA A 80 14.85 -10.72 -17.96
C ALA A 80 13.71 -11.30 -18.80
N SER A 81 13.98 -12.40 -19.52
CA SER A 81 12.98 -13.09 -20.33
C SER A 81 11.78 -13.47 -19.46
N ALA A 82 10.58 -13.06 -19.87
CA ALA A 82 9.34 -13.51 -19.28
C ALA A 82 9.28 -15.05 -19.29
N PRO A 83 8.73 -15.70 -18.27
CA PRO A 83 8.57 -17.14 -18.25
C PRO A 83 7.67 -17.57 -19.41
N SER A 84 8.13 -18.56 -20.18
CA SER A 84 7.55 -18.93 -21.48
C SER A 84 6.25 -19.76 -21.41
N THR A 85 5.77 -20.12 -20.19
CA THR A 85 4.51 -20.87 -20.01
C THR A 85 3.79 -20.42 -18.74
N VAL A 86 2.52 -20.07 -18.89
CA VAL A 86 1.63 -19.78 -17.77
C VAL A 86 1.24 -21.11 -17.10
N GLY A 87 1.59 -21.25 -15.83
CA GLY A 87 1.31 -22.45 -15.03
C GLY A 87 0.10 -22.27 -14.12
N LYS A 88 -0.17 -23.31 -13.33
CA LYS A 88 -1.15 -23.24 -12.24
C LYS A 88 -0.47 -22.83 -10.95
N LEU A 89 -1.11 -21.95 -10.17
CA LEU A 89 -0.66 -21.66 -8.82
C LEU A 89 -0.77 -22.94 -7.97
N GLN A 90 0.37 -23.38 -7.42
CA GLN A 90 0.45 -24.64 -6.70
C GLN A 90 0.16 -24.45 -5.20
N ARG A 91 -0.15 -25.57 -4.54
CA ARG A 91 -0.19 -25.66 -3.09
C ARG A 91 1.21 -25.94 -2.55
N TYR A 92 1.56 -25.29 -1.44
CA TYR A 92 2.83 -25.51 -0.71
C TYR A 92 2.58 -25.82 0.77
N GLN A 93 3.61 -26.29 1.46
CA GLN A 93 3.56 -26.52 2.92
C GLN A 93 3.73 -25.16 3.64
N ILE A 94 2.64 -24.41 3.79
CA ILE A 94 2.68 -23.09 4.42
C ILE A 94 2.40 -23.19 5.92
N ASP A 95 3.28 -22.53 6.70
CA ASP A 95 3.05 -22.31 8.12
C ASP A 95 1.92 -21.29 8.31
N PRO A 96 0.78 -21.68 8.93
CA PRO A 96 -0.34 -20.76 9.12
C PRO A 96 -0.01 -19.56 10.02
N ALA A 97 1.08 -19.60 10.78
CA ALA A 97 1.57 -18.48 11.57
C ALA A 97 2.46 -17.50 10.76
N LYS A 98 2.74 -17.81 9.49
CA LYS A 98 3.64 -17.04 8.62
C LYS A 98 3.00 -16.71 7.29
N VAL A 99 1.80 -16.15 7.33
CA VAL A 99 1.06 -15.66 6.17
C VAL A 99 0.95 -14.15 6.30
N PHE A 100 1.53 -13.42 5.36
CA PHE A 100 1.65 -11.97 5.41
C PHE A 100 1.15 -11.33 4.12
N VAL A 101 0.82 -10.04 4.17
CA VAL A 101 0.51 -9.23 3.01
C VAL A 101 1.39 -7.99 2.99
N ALA A 102 1.79 -7.57 1.81
CA ALA A 102 2.55 -6.33 1.61
C ALA A 102 2.02 -5.60 0.37
N GLY A 103 2.06 -4.28 0.37
CA GLY A 103 1.63 -3.53 -0.80
C GLY A 103 1.93 -2.04 -0.72
N ILE A 104 1.88 -1.40 -1.89
CA ILE A 104 2.10 0.05 -2.03
C ILE A 104 0.91 0.71 -2.70
N SER A 105 0.58 1.95 -2.29
CA SER A 105 -0.43 2.78 -2.94
C SER A 105 -1.78 2.03 -2.98
N SER A 106 -2.41 1.84 -4.15
CA SER A 106 -3.60 0.99 -4.25
C SER A 106 -3.39 -0.41 -3.69
N GLY A 107 -2.21 -1.01 -3.89
CA GLY A 107 -1.81 -2.27 -3.25
C GLY A 107 -1.63 -2.14 -1.74
N GLY A 108 -1.24 -0.95 -1.25
CA GLY A 108 -1.16 -0.64 0.17
C GLY A 108 -2.56 -0.61 0.82
N PHE A 109 -3.51 0.08 0.20
CA PHE A 109 -4.92 0.06 0.62
C PHE A 109 -5.50 -1.36 0.57
N ALA A 110 -5.26 -2.10 -0.53
CA ALA A 110 -5.69 -3.49 -0.65
C ALA A 110 -5.01 -4.40 0.38
N ALA A 111 -3.75 -4.14 0.77
CA ALA A 111 -3.07 -4.88 1.83
C ALA A 111 -3.73 -4.66 3.20
N VAL A 112 -4.15 -3.42 3.51
CA VAL A 112 -4.95 -3.12 4.71
C VAL A 112 -6.27 -3.89 4.68
N GLN A 113 -6.99 -3.82 3.56
CA GLN A 113 -8.26 -4.55 3.37
C GLN A 113 -8.08 -6.06 3.58
N MET A 114 -7.07 -6.66 2.93
CA MET A 114 -6.78 -8.09 3.06
C MET A 114 -6.39 -8.47 4.49
N HIS A 115 -5.52 -7.69 5.14
CA HIS A 115 -5.06 -7.95 6.50
C HIS A 115 -6.22 -7.91 7.50
N VAL A 116 -7.03 -6.87 7.43
CA VAL A 116 -8.13 -6.64 8.36
C VAL A 116 -9.27 -7.64 8.13
N ALA A 117 -9.76 -7.73 6.88
CA ALA A 117 -10.89 -8.61 6.57
C ALA A 117 -10.58 -10.09 6.81
N HIS A 118 -9.33 -10.50 6.66
CA HIS A 118 -8.87 -11.88 6.84
C HIS A 118 -7.78 -12.01 7.93
N SER A 119 -7.94 -11.28 9.05
CA SER A 119 -6.96 -11.22 10.14
C SER A 119 -6.75 -12.56 10.88
N SER A 120 -7.66 -13.52 10.71
CA SER A 120 -7.44 -14.89 11.15
C SER A 120 -6.40 -15.64 10.27
N THR A 121 -6.23 -15.22 9.03
CA THR A 121 -5.29 -15.82 8.08
C THR A 121 -3.98 -15.06 8.04
N PHE A 122 -4.03 -13.76 7.77
CA PHE A 122 -2.85 -12.92 7.77
C PHE A 122 -2.36 -12.64 9.20
N LYS A 123 -1.04 -12.69 9.38
CA LYS A 123 -0.38 -12.54 10.68
C LYS A 123 0.49 -11.30 10.75
N GLY A 124 0.38 -10.44 9.76
CA GLY A 124 1.04 -9.15 9.68
C GLY A 124 0.90 -8.53 8.30
N ALA A 125 1.08 -7.21 8.24
CA ALA A 125 1.02 -6.42 7.02
C ALA A 125 2.19 -5.43 6.91
N ALA A 126 2.70 -5.24 5.69
CA ALA A 126 3.63 -4.17 5.35
C ALA A 126 2.95 -3.24 4.34
N VAL A 127 2.69 -2.00 4.73
CA VAL A 127 1.92 -1.03 3.96
C VAL A 127 2.77 0.19 3.64
N TYR A 128 2.90 0.46 2.35
CA TYR A 128 3.62 1.61 1.83
C TYR A 128 2.63 2.57 1.18
N ALA A 129 2.59 3.80 1.65
CA ALA A 129 1.74 4.86 1.11
C ALA A 129 0.30 4.37 0.83
N GLY A 130 -0.33 3.76 1.83
CA GLY A 130 -1.74 3.33 1.84
C GLY A 130 -2.60 4.26 2.69
N GLY A 131 -3.67 3.74 3.30
CA GLY A 131 -4.54 4.52 4.17
C GLY A 131 -5.43 3.64 5.04
N VAL A 132 -6.28 4.28 5.85
CA VAL A 132 -7.21 3.62 6.76
C VAL A 132 -8.14 2.64 6.02
N TYR A 133 -8.64 1.66 6.75
CA TYR A 133 -9.57 0.68 6.20
C TYR A 133 -10.83 1.37 5.64
N TRP A 134 -11.31 0.92 4.46
CA TRP A 134 -12.51 1.46 3.81
C TRP A 134 -12.49 2.98 3.60
N CYS A 135 -11.33 3.55 3.42
CA CYS A 135 -11.06 4.99 3.33
C CYS A 135 -11.94 5.72 2.29
N ALA A 136 -12.18 5.10 1.13
CA ALA A 136 -13.03 5.69 0.10
C ALA A 136 -14.53 5.71 0.46
N GLY A 137 -14.94 4.97 1.48
CA GLY A 137 -16.36 4.88 1.86
C GLY A 137 -17.24 4.35 0.72
N VAL A 138 -18.44 4.88 0.59
CA VAL A 138 -19.42 4.51 -0.45
C VAL A 138 -19.43 5.48 -1.64
N GLY A 139 -18.52 6.43 -1.70
CA GLY A 139 -18.56 7.52 -2.70
C GLY A 139 -17.82 7.25 -4.01
N GLY A 140 -17.21 6.07 -4.19
CA GLY A 140 -16.44 5.74 -5.39
C GLY A 140 -15.18 6.60 -5.57
N ALA A 141 -14.71 6.76 -6.81
CA ALA A 141 -13.45 7.43 -7.13
C ALA A 141 -13.34 8.87 -6.61
N LEU A 142 -14.41 9.65 -6.65
CA LEU A 142 -14.39 11.04 -6.16
C LEU A 142 -14.20 11.10 -4.64
N SER A 143 -14.88 10.25 -3.89
CA SER A 143 -14.68 10.14 -2.44
C SER A 143 -13.28 9.62 -2.11
N ALA A 144 -12.80 8.61 -2.85
CA ALA A 144 -11.45 8.11 -2.70
C ALA A 144 -10.41 9.22 -2.87
N LEU A 145 -10.53 10.03 -3.90
CA LEU A 145 -9.62 11.15 -4.15
C LEU A 145 -9.74 12.26 -3.09
N ALA A 146 -10.96 12.55 -2.64
CA ALA A 146 -11.21 13.58 -1.65
C ALA A 146 -10.79 13.17 -0.24
N ASN A 147 -10.99 11.89 0.09
CA ASN A 147 -10.79 11.39 1.45
C ASN A 147 -9.38 10.80 1.65
N CYS A 148 -8.83 10.13 0.67
CA CYS A 148 -7.65 9.28 0.82
C CYS A 148 -6.53 9.54 -0.17
N GLY A 149 -6.77 10.40 -1.16
CA GLY A 149 -5.77 10.72 -2.19
C GLY A 149 -5.10 12.06 -1.95
N GLY A 150 -3.94 12.28 -2.60
CA GLY A 150 -3.20 13.54 -2.53
C GLY A 150 -3.93 14.77 -3.11
N LEU A 151 -5.08 14.58 -3.76
CA LEU A 151 -5.99 15.66 -4.19
C LEU A 151 -6.88 16.19 -3.06
N THR A 152 -6.55 15.91 -1.82
CA THR A 152 -7.35 16.37 -0.70
C THR A 152 -7.60 17.87 -0.80
N LEU A 153 -8.86 18.22 -1.04
CA LEU A 153 -9.38 19.56 -0.82
C LEU A 153 -9.23 19.99 0.64
N SER A 154 -8.86 19.05 1.48
CA SER A 154 -8.61 19.21 2.90
C SER A 154 -7.21 18.73 3.26
N THR A 155 -6.30 19.65 3.47
CA THR A 155 -4.95 19.42 3.99
C THR A 155 -4.89 19.56 5.51
N ASN A 156 -6.05 19.52 6.19
CA ASN A 156 -6.07 19.73 7.63
C ASN A 156 -6.33 18.42 8.39
N GLN A 157 -5.67 18.26 9.53
CA GLN A 157 -5.75 17.10 10.40
C GLN A 157 -7.19 16.77 10.83
N ALA A 158 -8.10 17.76 10.90
CA ALA A 158 -9.47 17.52 11.34
C ALA A 158 -10.26 16.65 10.35
N SER A 159 -10.02 16.80 9.03
CA SER A 159 -10.67 15.96 8.03
C SER A 159 -10.16 14.53 8.08
N TYR A 160 -8.83 14.34 8.23
CA TYR A 160 -8.24 13.02 8.39
C TYR A 160 -8.77 12.34 9.66
N ASN A 161 -8.83 13.03 10.78
CA ASN A 161 -9.40 12.49 12.02
C ASN A 161 -10.88 12.05 11.86
N SER A 162 -11.67 12.76 11.04
CA SER A 162 -13.05 12.35 10.76
C SER A 162 -13.10 11.01 10.02
N MET A 163 -12.22 10.83 9.04
CA MET A 163 -12.13 9.59 8.28
C MET A 163 -11.64 8.42 9.12
N LEU A 164 -10.67 8.66 10.01
CA LEU A 164 -10.23 7.66 10.98
C LEU A 164 -11.40 7.19 11.85
N MET A 165 -12.20 8.12 12.39
CA MET A 165 -13.38 7.77 13.20
C MET A 165 -14.44 7.00 12.40
N GLU A 166 -14.67 7.36 11.14
CA GLU A 166 -15.60 6.66 10.25
C GLU A 166 -15.11 5.25 9.92
N SER A 167 -13.81 5.09 9.66
CA SER A 167 -13.19 3.79 9.44
C SER A 167 -13.30 2.89 10.66
N GLU A 168 -12.94 3.37 11.84
CA GLU A 168 -13.04 2.61 13.10
C GLU A 168 -14.49 2.17 13.38
N ALA A 169 -15.47 3.07 13.22
CA ALA A 169 -16.89 2.74 13.38
C ALA A 169 -17.38 1.69 12.36
N TYR A 170 -16.89 1.79 11.13
CA TYR A 170 -17.18 0.79 10.08
C TYR A 170 -16.56 -0.57 10.44
N LEU A 171 -15.29 -0.60 10.85
CA LEU A 171 -14.60 -1.81 11.30
C LEU A 171 -15.33 -2.54 12.42
N ASP A 172 -15.71 -1.82 13.46
CA ASP A 172 -16.45 -2.40 14.61
C ASP A 172 -17.80 -2.98 14.16
N THR A 173 -18.50 -2.25 13.29
CA THR A 173 -19.77 -2.72 12.70
C THR A 173 -19.57 -3.99 11.88
N GLN A 174 -18.63 -3.99 10.94
CA GLN A 174 -18.41 -5.14 10.06
C GLN A 174 -17.85 -6.35 10.80
N SER A 175 -17.03 -6.13 11.83
CA SER A 175 -16.56 -7.18 12.72
C SER A 175 -17.72 -7.82 13.49
N SER A 176 -18.65 -7.02 14.01
CA SER A 176 -19.86 -7.49 14.70
C SER A 176 -20.78 -8.28 13.78
N LEU A 177 -20.92 -7.86 12.53
CA LEU A 177 -21.69 -8.53 11.47
C LEU A 177 -20.98 -9.77 10.91
N ARG A 178 -19.71 -10.01 11.25
CA ARG A 178 -18.87 -11.10 10.74
C ARG A 178 -18.61 -11.06 9.23
N THR A 179 -18.75 -9.91 8.61
CA THR A 179 -18.40 -9.67 7.20
C THR A 179 -16.89 -9.52 7.00
N ILE A 180 -16.19 -9.26 8.10
CA ILE A 180 -14.73 -9.36 8.27
C ILE A 180 -14.42 -10.27 9.46
N ASP A 181 -13.16 -10.63 9.65
CA ASP A 181 -12.71 -11.32 10.85
C ASP A 181 -12.81 -10.39 12.08
N PRO A 182 -12.88 -10.94 13.31
CA PRO A 182 -12.89 -10.12 14.51
C PRO A 182 -11.70 -9.17 14.57
N VAL A 183 -11.91 -7.86 14.73
CA VAL A 183 -10.84 -6.85 14.86
C VAL A 183 -9.90 -7.16 16.02
N ALA A 184 -10.35 -7.91 17.02
CA ALA A 184 -9.53 -8.38 18.13
C ALA A 184 -8.35 -9.27 17.68
N ASN A 185 -8.41 -9.87 16.48
CA ASN A 185 -7.30 -10.63 15.91
C ASN A 185 -6.08 -9.76 15.60
N LEU A 186 -6.28 -8.46 15.36
CA LEU A 186 -5.19 -7.52 15.07
C LEU A 186 -4.28 -7.28 16.27
N ARG A 187 -4.77 -7.54 17.49
CA ARG A 187 -4.00 -7.33 18.73
C ARG A 187 -2.68 -8.09 18.71
N GLY A 188 -1.58 -7.35 18.85
CA GLY A 188 -0.22 -7.88 18.87
C GLY A 188 0.33 -8.33 17.51
N GLN A 189 -0.47 -8.30 16.44
CA GLN A 189 0.03 -8.59 15.10
C GLN A 189 1.02 -7.51 14.67
N PRO A 190 2.14 -7.88 14.04
CA PRO A 190 3.13 -6.92 13.55
C PRO A 190 2.61 -6.22 12.29
N VAL A 191 2.69 -4.89 12.28
CA VAL A 191 2.35 -4.05 11.13
C VAL A 191 3.49 -3.08 10.87
N TYR A 192 4.01 -3.11 9.66
CA TYR A 192 5.01 -2.16 9.19
C TYR A 192 4.34 -1.12 8.29
N LEU A 193 4.61 0.15 8.55
CA LEU A 193 4.11 1.27 7.76
C LEU A 193 5.29 2.08 7.21
N TRP A 194 5.18 2.51 5.95
CA TRP A 194 6.12 3.40 5.28
C TRP A 194 5.41 4.59 4.67
N SER A 195 5.91 5.81 4.97
CA SER A 195 5.44 7.04 4.35
C SER A 195 6.62 7.99 4.12
N GLY A 196 6.81 8.40 2.87
CA GLY A 196 7.77 9.45 2.56
C GLY A 196 7.27 10.82 3.02
N THR A 197 8.16 11.67 3.56
CA THR A 197 7.78 13.03 3.99
C THR A 197 7.51 13.97 2.81
N GLN A 198 7.87 13.57 1.60
CA GLN A 198 7.67 14.30 0.35
C GLN A 198 6.64 13.65 -0.57
N ASP A 199 5.90 12.64 -0.08
CA ASP A 199 4.89 11.95 -0.86
C ASP A 199 3.77 12.92 -1.26
N GLU A 200 3.69 13.24 -2.57
CA GLU A 200 2.69 14.13 -3.15
C GLU A 200 1.46 13.37 -3.67
N VAL A 201 1.45 12.03 -3.62
CA VAL A 201 0.36 11.19 -4.12
C VAL A 201 -0.55 10.69 -2.99
N VAL A 202 0.02 10.14 -1.93
CA VAL A 202 -0.71 9.79 -0.71
C VAL A 202 -0.17 10.64 0.44
N ASN A 203 -1.03 11.51 0.97
CA ASN A 203 -0.62 12.44 2.00
C ASN A 203 -0.08 11.67 3.23
N PRO A 204 1.09 12.07 3.80
CA PRO A 204 1.62 11.45 5.01
C PRO A 204 0.66 11.42 6.21
N LEU A 205 -0.32 12.34 6.27
CA LEU A 205 -1.37 12.34 7.31
C LEU A 205 -2.27 11.10 7.22
N GLU A 206 -2.53 10.61 5.99
CA GLU A 206 -3.30 9.38 5.78
C GLU A 206 -2.61 8.16 6.42
N MET A 207 -1.30 8.09 6.27
CA MET A 207 -0.50 7.02 6.89
C MET A 207 -0.38 7.20 8.40
N ALA A 208 -0.44 8.44 8.91
CA ALA A 208 -0.49 8.71 10.34
C ALA A 208 -1.82 8.25 10.96
N ASP A 209 -2.93 8.43 10.24
CA ASP A 209 -4.24 7.91 10.65
C ASP A 209 -4.27 6.38 10.60
N LEU A 210 -3.71 5.76 9.56
CA LEU A 210 -3.57 4.30 9.52
C LEU A 210 -2.73 3.75 10.69
N ASN A 211 -1.67 4.46 11.08
CA ASN A 211 -0.91 4.10 12.28
C ASN A 211 -1.79 4.16 13.53
N SER A 212 -2.62 5.20 13.66
CA SER A 212 -3.54 5.37 14.78
C SER A 212 -4.61 4.27 14.81
N GLU A 213 -5.19 3.94 13.65
CA GLU A 213 -6.16 2.86 13.49
C GLU A 213 -5.59 1.51 13.95
N TYR A 214 -4.41 1.13 13.48
CA TYR A 214 -3.81 -0.12 13.91
C TYR A 214 -3.44 -0.15 15.39
N GLN A 215 -2.99 0.98 15.94
CA GLN A 215 -2.71 1.10 17.37
C GLN A 215 -4.00 1.02 18.21
N HIS A 216 -5.12 1.60 17.75
CA HIS A 216 -6.41 1.50 18.37
C HIS A 216 -6.83 0.02 18.58
N TYR A 217 -6.63 -0.82 17.56
CA TYR A 217 -6.90 -2.27 17.66
C TYR A 217 -5.77 -3.06 18.30
N GLY A 218 -4.74 -2.40 18.83
CA GLY A 218 -3.66 -3.00 19.60
C GLY A 218 -2.63 -3.78 18.77
N ALA A 219 -2.50 -3.49 17.48
CA ALA A 219 -1.42 -4.01 16.65
C ALA A 219 -0.05 -3.47 17.11
N ARG A 220 1.00 -4.21 16.84
CA ARG A 220 2.39 -3.78 17.08
C ARG A 220 2.93 -3.10 15.84
N VAL A 221 2.81 -1.77 15.78
CA VAL A 221 3.19 -0.99 14.61
C VAL A 221 4.64 -0.53 14.68
N HIS A 222 5.34 -0.61 13.55
CA HIS A 222 6.57 0.13 13.26
C HIS A 222 6.31 1.06 12.09
N PHE A 223 6.51 2.36 12.29
CA PHE A 223 6.19 3.39 11.31
C PHE A 223 7.42 4.18 10.90
N ASP A 224 7.92 3.93 9.69
CA ASP A 224 8.97 4.71 9.05
C ASP A 224 8.35 5.89 8.29
N ASN A 225 8.44 7.08 8.89
CA ASN A 225 7.83 8.33 8.38
C ASN A 225 8.79 9.53 8.39
N ALA A 226 10.10 9.28 8.45
CA ALA A 226 11.11 10.33 8.52
C ALA A 226 11.99 10.47 7.28
N PHE A 227 11.80 9.58 6.28
CA PHE A 227 12.58 9.63 5.05
C PHE A 227 12.07 10.74 4.12
N PRO A 228 12.97 11.54 3.49
CA PRO A 228 12.58 12.51 2.47
C PRO A 228 12.31 11.79 1.14
N ALA A 229 11.41 10.82 1.19
CA ALA A 229 11.00 10.00 0.06
C ALA A 229 9.75 10.60 -0.60
N GLU A 230 9.70 10.48 -1.90
CA GLU A 230 8.49 10.60 -2.69
C GLU A 230 7.69 9.30 -2.70
N HIS A 231 6.53 9.32 -3.39
CA HIS A 231 5.65 8.17 -3.53
C HIS A 231 6.35 7.00 -4.20
N GLY A 232 6.65 5.96 -3.45
CA GLY A 232 7.38 4.81 -3.97
C GLY A 232 7.54 3.67 -2.97
N TRP A 233 7.71 2.46 -3.53
CA TRP A 233 8.17 1.30 -2.77
C TRP A 233 9.65 1.43 -2.48
N GLU A 234 10.03 1.46 -1.22
CA GLU A 234 11.44 1.52 -0.83
C GLU A 234 12.08 0.14 -0.86
N SER A 235 13.18 0.04 -1.58
CA SER A 235 13.99 -1.18 -1.71
C SER A 235 15.43 -0.84 -2.05
N PRO A 236 16.42 -1.63 -1.60
CA PRO A 236 17.83 -1.48 -2.04
C PRO A 236 18.01 -1.59 -3.54
N ASP A 237 17.08 -2.27 -4.23
CA ASP A 237 17.09 -2.48 -5.67
C ASP A 237 16.30 -1.40 -6.43
N GLY A 238 15.70 -0.46 -5.72
CA GLY A 238 14.96 0.66 -6.30
C GLY A 238 15.83 1.48 -7.25
N GLU A 239 15.27 1.79 -8.42
CA GLU A 239 15.99 2.52 -9.49
C GLU A 239 16.01 4.02 -9.24
N LEU A 240 14.94 4.56 -8.64
CA LEU A 240 14.81 5.99 -8.42
C LEU A 240 15.52 6.44 -7.15
N ALA A 241 16.02 7.67 -7.14
CA ALA A 241 16.46 8.30 -5.91
C ALA A 241 15.28 8.48 -4.94
N CYS A 242 15.54 8.47 -3.63
CA CYS A 242 14.53 8.49 -2.57
C CYS A 242 13.44 9.58 -2.75
N GLY A 243 13.82 10.80 -3.10
CA GLY A 243 12.90 11.95 -3.32
C GLY A 243 12.48 12.12 -4.79
N THR A 244 12.34 11.04 -5.56
CA THR A 244 11.96 11.12 -6.97
C THR A 244 10.61 10.44 -7.20
N LEU A 245 9.62 11.23 -7.64
CA LEU A 245 8.32 10.72 -8.10
C LEU A 245 8.42 10.28 -9.56
N GLY A 246 7.97 9.09 -9.89
CA GLY A 246 7.89 8.61 -11.27
C GLY A 246 7.93 7.09 -11.38
N SER A 247 7.61 6.61 -12.60
CA SER A 247 7.70 5.18 -12.91
C SER A 247 9.16 4.71 -12.80
N PRO A 248 9.41 3.54 -12.20
CA PRO A 248 8.44 2.50 -11.80
C PRO A 248 7.95 2.62 -10.35
N TYR A 249 8.09 3.78 -9.72
CA TYR A 249 7.69 4.04 -8.31
C TYR A 249 8.40 3.10 -7.33
N MET A 250 9.66 2.82 -7.60
CA MET A 250 10.56 2.06 -6.73
C MET A 250 11.75 2.93 -6.39
N VAL A 251 11.82 3.33 -5.12
CA VAL A 251 12.82 4.28 -4.63
C VAL A 251 13.88 3.58 -3.81
N ARG A 252 15.09 4.12 -3.84
CA ARG A 252 16.20 3.70 -2.98
C ARG A 252 16.57 4.84 -2.06
N CYS A 253 16.35 4.62 -0.77
CA CYS A 253 16.68 5.56 0.28
C CYS A 253 17.96 5.19 1.02
N SER A 254 18.47 6.10 1.81
CA SER A 254 19.63 5.88 2.68
C SER A 254 19.37 6.43 4.07
N ALA A 255 19.85 5.72 5.08
CA ALA A 255 19.85 6.13 6.46
C ALA A 255 21.26 5.97 7.05
N ASN A 256 21.75 6.99 7.74
CA ASN A 256 23.07 6.98 8.37
C ASN A 256 24.22 6.61 7.41
N GLY A 257 24.13 7.03 6.14
CA GLY A 257 25.15 6.78 5.12
C GLY A 257 25.14 5.38 4.50
N ALA A 258 24.16 4.54 4.86
CA ALA A 258 23.96 3.22 4.27
C ALA A 258 22.63 3.15 3.51
N VAL A 259 22.57 2.32 2.46
CA VAL A 259 21.33 2.02 1.77
C VAL A 259 20.36 1.39 2.75
N TYR A 260 19.14 1.93 2.81
CA TYR A 260 18.07 1.38 3.63
C TYR A 260 17.48 0.14 2.98
N ASP A 261 16.91 -0.75 3.77
CA ASP A 261 16.22 -1.96 3.31
C ASP A 261 14.97 -2.15 4.18
N SER A 262 13.89 -1.56 3.73
CA SER A 262 12.60 -1.63 4.40
C SER A 262 12.06 -3.06 4.44
N VAL A 263 12.33 -3.87 3.40
CA VAL A 263 11.94 -5.28 3.34
C VAL A 263 12.61 -6.08 4.45
N LYS A 264 13.90 -5.83 4.71
CA LYS A 264 14.60 -6.40 5.86
C LYS A 264 13.92 -6.02 7.17
N THR A 265 13.53 -4.75 7.30
CA THR A 265 12.93 -4.23 8.53
C THR A 265 11.63 -4.97 8.86
N TRP A 266 10.66 -5.00 7.93
CA TRP A 266 9.40 -5.66 8.23
C TRP A 266 9.51 -7.19 8.30
N LEU A 267 10.36 -7.83 7.49
CA LEU A 267 10.59 -9.27 7.61
C LEU A 267 11.21 -9.64 8.95
N THR A 268 12.16 -8.84 9.47
CA THR A 268 12.71 -9.05 10.81
C THR A 268 11.63 -8.92 11.88
N MET A 269 10.74 -7.96 11.73
CA MET A 269 9.61 -7.76 12.64
C MET A 269 8.62 -8.94 12.63
N PHE A 270 8.40 -9.56 11.46
CA PHE A 270 7.44 -10.65 11.27
C PHE A 270 8.00 -12.03 11.62
N LEU A 271 9.27 -12.26 11.32
CA LEU A 271 9.90 -13.58 11.42
C LEU A 271 10.92 -13.72 12.57
N GLY A 272 11.37 -12.59 13.13
CA GLY A 272 12.53 -12.54 14.00
C GLY A 272 13.85 -12.53 13.22
N PRO A 273 14.94 -13.08 13.74
CA PRO A 273 16.24 -13.07 13.08
C PRO A 273 16.19 -13.70 11.68
N LEU A 274 16.68 -12.96 10.68
CA LEU A 274 16.70 -13.40 9.28
C LEU A 274 18.05 -14.03 8.92
N LYS A 275 18.01 -14.99 7.99
CA LYS A 275 19.18 -15.38 7.22
C LYS A 275 19.55 -14.23 6.26
N PRO A 276 20.84 -14.09 5.89
CA PRO A 276 21.27 -13.03 4.98
C PRO A 276 20.50 -13.03 3.65
N ARG A 277 20.27 -11.82 3.12
CA ARG A 277 19.70 -11.62 1.79
C ARG A 277 20.54 -12.28 0.72
N ASN A 278 19.91 -12.93 -0.25
CA ASN A 278 20.63 -13.47 -1.42
C ASN A 278 20.84 -12.37 -2.46
N ASN A 279 22.02 -11.80 -2.49
CA ASN A 279 22.41 -10.77 -3.48
C ASN A 279 22.98 -11.38 -4.79
N GLY A 280 22.98 -12.71 -4.92
CA GLY A 280 23.46 -13.42 -6.11
C GLY A 280 22.31 -14.00 -6.93
N LYS A 281 22.61 -15.11 -7.61
CA LYS A 281 21.60 -15.86 -8.34
C LYS A 281 20.64 -16.52 -7.35
N LEU A 282 19.34 -16.21 -7.44
CA LEU A 282 18.32 -16.83 -6.63
C LEU A 282 18.24 -18.33 -6.89
N SER A 283 18.06 -19.11 -5.83
CA SER A 283 17.90 -20.57 -5.91
C SER A 283 16.47 -20.96 -6.28
N GLY A 284 15.50 -20.09 -5.96
CA GLY A 284 14.10 -20.24 -6.26
C GLY A 284 13.75 -19.94 -7.73
N THR A 285 12.48 -20.15 -8.04
CA THR A 285 11.92 -19.92 -9.38
C THR A 285 10.86 -18.84 -9.32
N LEU A 286 10.98 -17.83 -10.18
CA LEU A 286 9.91 -16.88 -10.50
C LEU A 286 9.16 -17.43 -11.73
N ALA A 287 7.84 -17.66 -11.60
CA ALA A 287 7.00 -18.21 -12.65
C ALA A 287 5.68 -17.45 -12.75
N SER A 288 5.08 -17.44 -13.95
CA SER A 288 3.72 -16.93 -14.14
C SER A 288 2.68 -18.00 -13.81
N PHE A 289 1.52 -17.58 -13.29
CA PHE A 289 0.38 -18.45 -13.06
C PHE A 289 -0.91 -17.83 -13.61
N ASP A 290 -1.89 -18.71 -13.91
CA ASP A 290 -3.21 -18.32 -14.40
C ASP A 290 -4.08 -17.79 -13.25
N GLN A 291 -4.39 -16.50 -13.28
CA GLN A 291 -5.28 -15.84 -12.29
C GLN A 291 -6.75 -16.11 -12.57
N THR A 292 -7.11 -16.50 -13.80
CA THR A 292 -8.52 -16.75 -14.16
C THR A 292 -9.10 -17.95 -13.42
N GLU A 293 -8.24 -18.88 -12.97
CA GLU A 293 -8.65 -20.00 -12.09
C GLU A 293 -9.27 -19.52 -10.76
N PHE A 294 -9.02 -18.26 -10.37
CA PHE A 294 -9.53 -17.65 -9.13
C PHE A 294 -10.65 -16.63 -9.38
N GLY A 295 -11.08 -16.48 -10.65
CA GLY A 295 -12.11 -15.52 -11.04
C GLY A 295 -11.58 -14.17 -11.51
N ALA A 296 -10.26 -14.01 -11.65
CA ALA A 296 -9.69 -12.79 -12.24
C ALA A 296 -10.19 -12.60 -13.67
N SER A 297 -10.57 -11.38 -14.00
CA SER A 297 -11.10 -11.05 -15.33
C SER A 297 -10.95 -9.56 -15.62
N PRO A 298 -11.01 -9.14 -16.89
CA PRO A 298 -11.04 -7.72 -17.25
C PRO A 298 -12.22 -6.96 -16.61
N ASN A 299 -13.33 -7.65 -16.31
CA ASN A 299 -14.47 -7.02 -15.60
C ASN A 299 -14.14 -6.66 -14.14
N LEU A 300 -13.05 -7.19 -13.59
CA LEU A 300 -12.52 -6.83 -12.29
C LEU A 300 -11.23 -6.02 -12.41
N SER A 301 -10.85 -5.55 -13.60
CA SER A 301 -9.55 -4.95 -13.87
C SER A 301 -8.37 -5.82 -13.42
N MET A 302 -8.51 -7.14 -13.51
CA MET A 302 -7.44 -8.07 -13.16
C MET A 302 -6.87 -8.72 -14.41
N SER A 303 -5.54 -8.82 -14.43
CA SER A 303 -4.78 -9.55 -15.47
C SER A 303 -5.18 -11.03 -15.48
N SER A 304 -5.06 -11.68 -16.62
CA SER A 304 -5.19 -13.14 -16.71
C SER A 304 -4.03 -13.87 -16.03
N THR A 305 -2.90 -13.20 -15.83
CA THR A 305 -1.67 -13.80 -15.27
C THR A 305 -1.15 -13.01 -14.08
N GLY A 306 -0.70 -13.70 -13.06
CA GLY A 306 0.11 -13.20 -11.96
C GLY A 306 1.45 -13.90 -11.92
N SER A 307 2.30 -13.54 -10.95
CA SER A 307 3.61 -14.14 -10.76
C SER A 307 3.73 -14.77 -9.37
N VAL A 308 4.53 -15.82 -9.27
CA VAL A 308 4.85 -16.46 -7.99
C VAL A 308 6.36 -16.74 -7.92
N PHE A 309 6.98 -16.32 -6.82
CA PHE A 309 8.34 -16.73 -6.49
C PHE A 309 8.31 -17.86 -5.47
N VAL A 310 8.99 -18.96 -5.79
CA VAL A 310 9.04 -20.16 -4.96
C VAL A 310 10.49 -20.51 -4.67
N PRO A 311 10.97 -20.33 -3.43
CA PRO A 311 12.28 -20.82 -3.02
C PRO A 311 12.44 -22.30 -3.31
N ARG A 312 13.64 -22.74 -3.69
CA ARG A 312 13.93 -24.13 -3.98
C ARG A 312 13.53 -25.09 -2.86
N SER A 313 13.80 -24.68 -1.62
CA SER A 313 13.43 -25.49 -0.45
C SER A 313 11.91 -25.64 -0.28
N CYS A 314 11.13 -24.59 -0.59
CA CYS A 314 9.67 -24.65 -0.55
C CYS A 314 9.11 -25.56 -1.66
N ALA A 315 9.71 -25.51 -2.84
CA ALA A 315 9.37 -26.42 -3.95
C ALA A 315 9.68 -27.89 -3.62
N GLN A 316 10.65 -28.14 -2.74
CA GLN A 316 11.04 -29.48 -2.27
C GLN A 316 10.21 -29.95 -1.05
N GLY A 317 9.23 -29.18 -0.61
CA GLY A 317 8.31 -29.59 0.47
C GLY A 317 8.68 -29.10 1.86
N ASP A 318 9.64 -28.18 1.99
CA ASP A 318 9.90 -27.53 3.29
C ASP A 318 8.68 -26.73 3.74
N LYS A 319 8.51 -26.62 5.07
CA LYS A 319 7.51 -25.72 5.66
C LYS A 319 7.97 -24.27 5.49
N CYS A 320 7.17 -23.48 4.78
CA CYS A 320 7.48 -22.10 4.36
C CYS A 320 6.45 -21.11 4.89
N GLY A 321 6.75 -19.80 4.81
CA GLY A 321 5.77 -18.75 4.94
C GLY A 321 5.22 -18.33 3.58
N LEU A 322 4.26 -17.39 3.58
CA LEU A 322 3.64 -16.80 2.41
C LEU A 322 3.62 -15.27 2.54
N VAL A 323 3.96 -14.58 1.47
CA VAL A 323 3.70 -13.14 1.29
C VAL A 323 2.81 -12.97 0.07
N LEU A 324 1.68 -12.27 0.24
CA LEU A 324 0.89 -11.72 -0.86
C LEU A 324 1.41 -10.29 -1.09
N ALA A 325 2.00 -10.02 -2.26
CA ALA A 325 2.65 -8.74 -2.57
C ALA A 325 1.88 -8.00 -3.67
N LEU A 326 1.34 -6.82 -3.33
CA LEU A 326 0.42 -6.05 -4.15
C LEU A 326 1.09 -4.76 -4.65
N HIS A 327 1.15 -4.58 -5.97
CA HIS A 327 1.72 -3.40 -6.60
C HIS A 327 0.81 -2.16 -6.46
N GLY A 328 1.32 -0.98 -6.75
CA GLY A 328 0.54 0.27 -6.83
C GLY A 328 -0.10 0.48 -8.21
N CYS A 329 -0.86 1.57 -8.34
CA CYS A 329 -1.31 2.01 -9.66
C CYS A 329 -0.10 2.29 -10.56
N LEU A 330 -0.24 2.05 -11.87
CA LEU A 330 0.83 2.21 -12.88
C LEU A 330 2.09 1.36 -12.64
N GLN A 331 1.93 0.26 -11.89
CA GLN A 331 2.99 -0.72 -11.63
C GLN A 331 2.63 -2.13 -12.15
N GLU A 332 1.56 -2.26 -12.89
CA GLU A 332 1.15 -3.51 -13.52
C GLU A 332 2.16 -3.98 -14.59
N ALA A 333 2.20 -5.28 -14.82
CA ALA A 333 3.19 -5.90 -15.71
C ALA A 333 3.09 -5.39 -17.16
N SER A 334 1.91 -4.93 -17.61
CA SER A 334 1.75 -4.37 -18.96
C SER A 334 2.47 -3.02 -19.17
N LEU A 335 2.69 -2.26 -18.08
CA LEU A 335 3.34 -0.95 -18.14
C LEU A 335 4.83 -1.03 -17.78
N ILE A 336 5.17 -1.69 -16.67
CA ILE A 336 6.55 -1.71 -16.17
C ILE A 336 7.26 -3.05 -16.35
N GLY A 337 6.64 -4.02 -17.07
CA GLY A 337 7.21 -5.36 -17.23
C GLY A 337 7.33 -6.10 -15.91
N ASN A 338 8.42 -6.83 -15.74
CA ASN A 338 8.65 -7.63 -14.53
C ASN A 338 9.25 -6.85 -13.36
N ARG A 339 9.37 -5.54 -13.46
CA ARG A 339 10.12 -4.74 -12.48
C ARG A 339 9.57 -4.83 -11.07
N TRP A 340 8.23 -4.81 -10.91
CA TRP A 340 7.63 -5.02 -9.59
C TRP A 340 8.10 -6.34 -8.96
N VAL A 341 8.00 -7.44 -9.68
CA VAL A 341 8.31 -8.78 -9.15
C VAL A 341 9.81 -9.07 -9.03
N THR A 342 10.68 -8.29 -9.69
CA THR A 342 12.15 -8.50 -9.67
C THR A 342 12.92 -7.46 -8.87
N GLU A 343 12.36 -6.28 -8.61
CA GLU A 343 13.05 -5.16 -7.98
C GLU A 343 12.43 -4.73 -6.63
N ALA A 344 11.30 -5.33 -6.24
CA ALA A 344 10.71 -5.06 -4.92
C ALA A 344 11.61 -5.53 -3.75
N GLY A 345 12.66 -6.29 -4.03
CA GLY A 345 13.62 -6.77 -3.02
C GLY A 345 13.10 -7.89 -2.12
N ILE A 346 11.87 -8.37 -2.36
CA ILE A 346 11.24 -9.40 -1.52
C ILE A 346 11.83 -10.78 -1.82
N ASN A 347 12.07 -11.10 -3.10
CA ASN A 347 12.52 -12.44 -3.52
C ASN A 347 13.89 -12.81 -2.94
N GLU A 348 14.78 -11.84 -2.84
CA GLU A 348 16.14 -12.00 -2.32
C GLU A 348 16.13 -12.41 -0.84
N TRP A 349 15.20 -11.85 -0.08
CA TRP A 349 14.97 -12.26 1.31
C TRP A 349 14.18 -13.56 1.40
N ALA A 350 13.18 -13.73 0.53
CA ALA A 350 12.32 -14.91 0.49
C ALA A 350 13.10 -16.19 0.20
N ASP A 351 14.09 -16.12 -0.71
CA ASP A 351 14.92 -17.25 -1.13
C ASP A 351 15.68 -17.91 0.01
N THR A 352 16.20 -17.11 0.96
CA THR A 352 16.96 -17.60 2.10
C THR A 352 16.11 -17.86 3.35
N ASN A 353 14.94 -17.18 3.45
CA ASN A 353 14.06 -17.22 4.62
C ASN A 353 12.79 -18.06 4.42
N LYS A 354 12.74 -18.83 3.33
CA LYS A 354 11.67 -19.79 3.04
C LYS A 354 10.28 -19.13 2.97
N LEU A 355 10.13 -18.12 2.11
CA LEU A 355 8.86 -17.47 1.85
C LEU A 355 8.44 -17.69 0.39
N VAL A 356 7.27 -18.25 0.16
CA VAL A 356 6.60 -18.17 -1.15
C VAL A 356 6.05 -16.76 -1.29
N VAL A 357 6.24 -16.13 -2.44
CA VAL A 357 5.70 -14.78 -2.70
C VAL A 357 4.76 -14.83 -3.88
N VAL A 358 3.51 -14.44 -3.68
CA VAL A 358 2.48 -14.36 -4.73
C VAL A 358 2.30 -12.90 -5.09
N TYR A 359 2.41 -12.60 -6.38
CA TYR A 359 2.26 -11.28 -6.98
C TYR A 359 1.06 -11.29 -7.92
N PRO A 360 -0.15 -10.98 -7.43
CA PRO A 360 -1.28 -10.72 -8.31
C PRO A 360 -1.02 -9.50 -9.18
N ASP A 361 -1.62 -9.49 -10.38
CA ASP A 361 -1.46 -8.40 -11.33
C ASP A 361 -2.81 -7.87 -11.79
N THR A 362 -2.90 -6.57 -11.97
CA THR A 362 -4.10 -5.87 -12.47
C THR A 362 -3.87 -5.38 -13.88
N ILE A 363 -4.89 -4.83 -14.50
CA ILE A 363 -4.81 -4.19 -15.82
C ILE A 363 -5.60 -2.89 -15.82
N ALA A 364 -5.18 -1.96 -16.67
CA ALA A 364 -5.98 -0.77 -16.94
C ALA A 364 -7.30 -1.15 -17.62
N SER A 365 -8.37 -0.47 -17.24
CA SER A 365 -9.69 -0.67 -17.81
C SER A 365 -10.47 0.64 -17.93
N SER A 366 -11.45 0.65 -18.87
CA SER A 366 -12.32 1.78 -19.12
C SER A 366 -13.72 1.28 -19.55
N ALA A 367 -14.69 2.20 -19.59
CA ALA A 367 -16.03 1.89 -20.05
C ALA A 367 -16.01 1.15 -21.42
N PRO A 368 -16.91 0.14 -21.62
CA PRO A 368 -18.04 -0.26 -20.79
C PRO A 368 -17.70 -1.10 -19.55
N GLY A 369 -16.44 -1.44 -19.30
CA GLY A 369 -15.97 -2.12 -18.10
C GLY A 369 -15.81 -1.16 -16.90
N PRO A 370 -15.19 -1.62 -15.81
CA PRO A 370 -14.86 -0.78 -14.67
C PRO A 370 -13.90 0.34 -15.09
N THR A 371 -14.07 1.53 -14.54
CA THR A 371 -13.18 2.66 -14.83
C THR A 371 -12.00 2.64 -13.89
N ASN A 372 -10.89 2.07 -14.36
CA ASN A 372 -9.62 1.98 -13.66
C ASN A 372 -8.45 2.17 -14.63
N PRO A 373 -8.23 3.41 -15.14
CA PRO A 373 -7.26 3.67 -16.19
C PRO A 373 -5.80 3.44 -15.75
N ASN A 374 -5.55 3.41 -14.46
CA ASN A 374 -4.21 3.30 -13.87
C ASN A 374 -3.90 1.91 -13.31
N ALA A 375 -4.70 0.90 -13.67
CA ALA A 375 -4.50 -0.49 -13.21
C ALA A 375 -4.27 -0.61 -11.68
N CYS A 376 -5.05 0.13 -10.89
CA CYS A 376 -5.00 0.05 -9.44
C CYS A 376 -5.68 -1.23 -8.93
N PHE A 377 -5.32 -1.72 -7.74
CA PHE A 377 -6.21 -2.63 -7.01
C PHE A 377 -7.46 -1.89 -6.54
N ASP A 378 -8.57 -2.64 -6.29
CA ASP A 378 -9.83 -2.03 -5.90
C ASP A 378 -9.82 -1.58 -4.43
N TRP A 379 -9.75 -0.26 -4.23
CA TRP A 379 -9.80 0.40 -2.95
C TRP A 379 -10.90 1.46 -2.85
N TRP A 380 -11.77 1.54 -3.91
CA TRP A 380 -12.90 2.47 -3.95
C TRP A 380 -14.19 1.88 -4.56
N GLY A 381 -14.25 0.56 -4.79
CA GLY A 381 -15.45 -0.13 -5.23
C GLY A 381 -15.68 -0.12 -6.75
N TYR A 382 -14.67 0.12 -7.57
CA TYR A 382 -14.83 0.19 -9.04
C TYR A 382 -15.18 -1.16 -9.68
N SER A 383 -14.80 -2.27 -9.06
CA SER A 383 -15.00 -3.61 -9.63
C SER A 383 -16.46 -4.01 -9.73
N ASN A 384 -17.38 -3.28 -9.08
CA ASN A 384 -18.82 -3.47 -9.19
C ASN A 384 -19.58 -2.14 -9.00
N GLN A 385 -19.36 -1.16 -9.86
CA GLN A 385 -20.09 0.12 -9.92
C GLN A 385 -20.34 0.76 -8.53
N TYR A 386 -19.26 1.04 -7.81
CA TYR A 386 -19.28 1.61 -6.46
C TYR A 386 -19.77 0.63 -5.38
N ASP A 387 -19.34 -0.63 -5.47
CA ASP A 387 -19.62 -1.63 -4.45
C ASP A 387 -19.19 -1.16 -3.06
N PRO A 388 -20.12 -0.91 -2.12
CA PRO A 388 -19.76 -0.52 -0.77
C PRO A 388 -19.06 -1.64 0.01
N ASN A 389 -19.09 -2.87 -0.52
CA ASN A 389 -18.52 -4.05 0.10
C ASN A 389 -17.11 -4.37 -0.41
N TYR A 390 -16.49 -3.50 -1.22
CA TYR A 390 -15.20 -3.75 -1.84
C TYR A 390 -14.11 -4.16 -0.85
N ALA A 391 -14.17 -3.65 0.38
CA ALA A 391 -13.21 -3.95 1.44
C ALA A 391 -13.58 -5.18 2.29
N LEU A 392 -14.77 -5.75 2.13
CA LEU A 392 -15.23 -6.92 2.88
C LEU A 392 -14.73 -8.23 2.27
N LYS A 393 -14.88 -9.33 2.99
CA LYS A 393 -14.58 -10.67 2.47
C LYS A 393 -15.33 -11.00 1.18
N SER A 394 -16.54 -10.43 0.99
CA SER A 394 -17.38 -10.59 -0.19
C SER A 394 -17.01 -9.67 -1.35
N GLY A 395 -16.11 -8.71 -1.15
CA GLY A 395 -15.63 -7.83 -2.22
C GLY A 395 -15.05 -8.66 -3.37
N LEU A 396 -15.38 -8.29 -4.61
CA LEU A 396 -15.08 -9.15 -5.76
C LEU A 396 -13.56 -9.38 -5.92
N GLN A 397 -12.77 -8.33 -5.94
CA GLN A 397 -11.30 -8.49 -6.00
C GLN A 397 -10.72 -9.11 -4.72
N MET A 398 -11.25 -8.77 -3.55
CA MET A 398 -10.88 -9.38 -2.27
C MET A 398 -11.03 -10.90 -2.32
N SER A 399 -12.16 -11.39 -2.85
CA SER A 399 -12.44 -12.82 -3.00
C SER A 399 -11.43 -13.52 -3.91
N VAL A 400 -11.06 -12.88 -5.05
CA VAL A 400 -10.06 -13.42 -5.99
C VAL A 400 -8.68 -13.51 -5.33
N LEU A 401 -8.25 -12.43 -4.68
CA LEU A 401 -6.95 -12.38 -3.97
C LEU A 401 -6.89 -13.42 -2.85
N TYR A 402 -7.97 -13.55 -2.09
CA TYR A 402 -8.03 -14.54 -1.00
C TYR A 402 -8.05 -15.98 -1.51
N ALA A 403 -8.73 -16.25 -2.64
CA ALA A 403 -8.71 -17.57 -3.26
C ALA A 403 -7.30 -18.02 -3.70
N MET A 404 -6.45 -17.09 -4.13
CA MET A 404 -5.03 -17.38 -4.40
C MET A 404 -4.29 -17.79 -3.11
N VAL A 405 -4.54 -17.08 -2.01
CA VAL A 405 -3.97 -17.42 -0.68
C VAL A 405 -4.46 -18.78 -0.21
N GLN A 406 -5.76 -19.08 -0.36
CA GLN A 406 -6.33 -20.39 -0.02
C GLN A 406 -5.68 -21.51 -0.84
N ARG A 407 -5.48 -21.31 -2.15
CA ARG A 407 -4.79 -22.28 -3.02
C ARG A 407 -3.39 -22.58 -2.49
N VAL A 408 -2.59 -21.56 -2.23
CA VAL A 408 -1.19 -21.72 -1.80
C VAL A 408 -1.09 -22.38 -0.43
N THR A 409 -1.97 -21.99 0.50
CA THR A 409 -1.99 -22.51 1.87
C THR A 409 -2.70 -23.88 1.98
N GLY A 410 -3.47 -24.28 0.98
CA GLY A 410 -4.31 -25.47 1.01
C GLY A 410 -5.45 -25.41 2.04
N ARG A 411 -5.87 -24.21 2.42
CA ARG A 411 -7.05 -23.98 3.25
C ARG A 411 -8.29 -23.93 2.36
N PRO A 412 -9.44 -24.42 2.83
CA PRO A 412 -10.69 -24.33 2.13
C PRO A 412 -11.23 -22.88 2.10
#